data_364cc5095742c90f2eae150ad40ce193
#
_entry.id   364cc5095742c90f2eae150ad40ce193
#
_cell.length_a   1.000
_cell.length_b   1.000
_cell.length_c   1.000
_cell.angle_alpha   90.00
_cell.angle_beta   90.00
_cell.angle_gamma   90.00
#
_symmetry.space_group_name_H-M   'P 1'
#
loop_
_entity.id
_entity.type
_entity.pdbx_description
1 polymer ?
#
loop_
_entity_poly.entity_id
_entity_poly.type
_entity_poly.pdbx_seq_one_letter_code
_entity_poly.pdbx_strand_id
1 'polypeptide(L)'
;MMKKDAKIYVAGHRGMVGSAIVRELERQGYTNIITRTHKELDLTRQEAVEAFFAQEKPAYVFLAAAKVGGIVANQNALADFMYDNMVLEMNVIHAAWQNGCKKLEFLGSSCIYPRMAPQPMKESCLLDRKSVV
;
A
#
# COMPACT_ATOMS: atom_id res chain seq x y z
N MET A 1 13.47 15.88 -1.07
CA MET A 1 13.67 15.06 0.15
C MET A 1 12.52 15.35 1.11
N MET A 2 11.97 14.34 1.81
CA MET A 2 10.94 14.55 2.82
C MET A 2 11.52 15.31 4.02
N LYS A 3 10.75 16.26 4.59
CA LYS A 3 11.14 16.91 5.86
C LYS A 3 11.02 15.91 7.01
N LYS A 4 11.89 16.01 8.02
CA LYS A 4 11.96 15.05 9.13
C LYS A 4 10.72 15.08 10.04
N ASP A 5 10.04 16.20 10.10
CA ASP A 5 8.79 16.45 10.84
C ASP A 5 7.53 16.23 10.01
N ALA A 6 7.68 15.86 8.72
CA ALA A 6 6.53 15.60 7.86
C ALA A 6 5.70 14.43 8.38
N LYS A 7 4.38 14.59 8.35
CA LYS A 7 3.45 13.55 8.78
C LYS A 7 3.43 12.41 7.75
N ILE A 8 3.78 11.20 8.18
CA ILE A 8 3.92 10.01 7.35
C ILE A 8 2.98 8.93 7.90
N TYR A 9 2.08 8.44 7.06
CA TYR A 9 1.23 7.29 7.41
C TYR A 9 1.79 6.01 6.82
N VAL A 10 1.95 4.97 7.66
CA VAL A 10 2.36 3.64 7.22
C VAL A 10 1.21 2.66 7.47
N ALA A 11 0.45 2.36 6.43
CA ALA A 11 -0.58 1.33 6.44
C ALA A 11 0.07 -0.06 6.41
N GLY A 12 -0.37 -0.96 7.31
CA GLY A 12 0.21 -2.31 7.39
C GLY A 12 1.52 -2.39 8.17
N HIS A 13 1.77 -1.47 9.10
CA HIS A 13 3.00 -1.34 9.91
C HIS A 13 3.38 -2.60 10.71
N ARG A 14 2.46 -3.55 10.94
CA ARG A 14 2.74 -4.83 11.62
C ARG A 14 3.19 -5.93 10.68
N GLY A 15 3.02 -5.76 9.37
CA GLY A 15 3.50 -6.71 8.37
C GLY A 15 5.03 -6.65 8.21
N MET A 16 5.59 -7.64 7.51
CA MET A 16 7.03 -7.73 7.26
C MET A 16 7.59 -6.45 6.63
N VAL A 17 7.00 -5.99 5.54
CA VAL A 17 7.47 -4.80 4.82
C VAL A 17 7.12 -3.52 5.57
N GLY A 18 5.89 -3.36 6.05
CA GLY A 18 5.47 -2.16 6.79
C GLY A 18 6.29 -1.91 8.06
N SER A 19 6.62 -2.97 8.82
CA SER A 19 7.48 -2.83 10.00
C SER A 19 8.92 -2.44 9.65
N ALA A 20 9.45 -2.93 8.53
CA ALA A 20 10.78 -2.55 8.04
C ALA A 20 10.81 -1.07 7.61
N ILE A 21 9.74 -0.60 6.95
CA ILE A 21 9.60 0.81 6.57
C ILE A 21 9.59 1.70 7.83
N VAL A 22 8.81 1.35 8.85
CA VAL A 22 8.75 2.13 10.10
C VAL A 22 10.13 2.22 10.74
N ARG A 23 10.82 1.08 10.95
CA ARG A 23 12.19 1.07 11.51
C ARG A 23 13.17 1.91 10.72
N GLU A 24 13.10 1.88 9.39
CA GLU A 24 14.00 2.66 8.55
C GLU A 24 13.68 4.16 8.63
N LEU A 25 12.41 4.55 8.65
CA LEU A 25 12.01 5.94 8.85
C LEU A 25 12.50 6.48 10.21
N GLU A 26 12.33 5.71 11.29
CA GLU A 26 12.83 6.04 12.62
C GLU A 26 14.36 6.17 12.64
N ARG A 27 15.07 5.20 12.03
CA ARG A 27 16.54 5.23 11.91
C ARG A 27 17.04 6.45 11.17
N GLN A 28 16.28 6.91 10.17
CA GLN A 28 16.58 8.13 9.43
C GLN A 28 16.17 9.42 10.17
N GLY A 29 15.56 9.33 11.35
CA GLY A 29 15.19 10.47 12.17
C GLY A 29 13.89 11.17 11.75
N TYR A 30 12.95 10.45 11.11
CA TYR A 30 11.59 10.94 10.94
C TYR A 30 10.83 10.79 12.26
N THR A 31 10.17 11.86 12.72
CA THR A 31 9.58 11.92 14.06
C THR A 31 8.05 11.88 14.08
N ASN A 32 7.41 12.05 12.94
CA ASN A 32 5.95 12.15 12.84
C ASN A 32 5.36 11.02 12.01
N ILE A 33 5.54 9.79 12.53
CA ILE A 33 5.06 8.56 11.88
C ILE A 33 3.74 8.14 12.52
N ILE A 34 2.70 7.99 11.69
CA ILE A 34 1.38 7.54 12.11
C ILE A 34 1.19 6.10 11.67
N THR A 35 0.67 5.28 12.58
CA THR A 35 0.27 3.91 12.29
C THR A 35 -1.12 3.65 12.88
N ARG A 36 -1.87 2.72 12.28
CA ARG A 36 -3.14 2.21 12.83
C ARG A 36 -3.20 0.71 12.62
N THR A 37 -3.67 0.01 13.62
CA THR A 37 -3.99 -1.41 13.49
C THR A 37 -5.30 -1.59 12.73
N HIS A 38 -5.55 -2.78 12.22
CA HIS A 38 -6.83 -3.10 11.56
C HIS A 38 -8.05 -2.86 12.48
N LYS A 39 -7.91 -3.07 13.78
CA LYS A 39 -8.98 -2.80 14.75
C LYS A 39 -9.26 -1.32 14.95
N GLU A 40 -8.24 -0.47 14.80
CA GLU A 40 -8.37 1.00 14.93
C GLU A 40 -8.82 1.65 13.62
N LEU A 41 -8.41 1.08 12.48
CA LEU A 41 -8.77 1.57 11.16
C LEU A 41 -8.84 0.40 10.18
N ASP A 42 -10.05 -0.04 9.88
CA ASP A 42 -10.33 -1.00 8.83
C ASP A 42 -10.35 -0.28 7.48
N LEU A 43 -9.33 -0.53 6.67
CA LEU A 43 -9.14 0.13 5.38
C LEU A 43 -10.19 -0.26 4.32
N THR A 44 -10.96 -1.30 4.57
CA THR A 44 -12.09 -1.66 3.69
C THR A 44 -13.33 -0.79 3.96
N ARG A 45 -13.35 -0.03 5.04
CA ARG A 45 -14.46 0.86 5.42
C ARG A 45 -14.18 2.27 4.91
N GLN A 46 -14.77 2.63 3.78
CA GLN A 46 -14.54 3.91 3.11
C GLN A 46 -14.69 5.11 4.03
N GLU A 47 -15.82 5.22 4.75
CA GLU A 47 -16.09 6.34 5.66
C GLU A 47 -15.02 6.50 6.74
N ALA A 48 -14.54 5.39 7.31
CA ALA A 48 -13.50 5.40 8.33
C ALA A 48 -12.15 5.90 7.76
N VAL A 49 -11.83 5.48 6.53
CA VAL A 49 -10.60 5.93 5.84
C VAL A 49 -10.69 7.41 5.51
N GLU A 50 -11.81 7.87 4.96
CA GLU A 50 -12.03 9.29 4.65
C GLU A 50 -11.93 10.17 5.89
N ALA A 51 -12.58 9.77 6.99
CA ALA A 51 -12.51 10.48 8.27
C ALA A 51 -11.07 10.55 8.82
N PHE A 52 -10.34 9.43 8.76
CA PHE A 52 -8.95 9.37 9.18
C PHE A 52 -8.06 10.31 8.37
N PHE A 53 -8.17 10.28 7.04
CA PHE A 53 -7.37 11.14 6.17
C PHE A 53 -7.73 12.63 6.31
N ALA A 54 -9.01 12.94 6.49
CA ALA A 54 -9.47 14.31 6.74
C ALA A 54 -8.93 14.89 8.05
N GLN A 55 -8.84 14.05 9.08
CA GLN A 55 -8.30 14.42 10.39
C GLN A 55 -6.77 14.52 10.38
N GLU A 56 -6.10 13.49 9.91
CA GLU A 56 -4.65 13.35 10.04
C GLU A 56 -3.89 14.08 8.93
N LYS A 57 -4.42 14.17 7.73
CA LYS A 57 -3.81 14.83 6.55
C LYS A 57 -2.34 14.45 6.36
N PRO A 58 -2.02 13.15 6.21
CA PRO A 58 -0.62 12.74 6.05
C PRO A 58 -0.05 13.32 4.75
N ALA A 59 1.16 13.89 4.85
CA ALA A 59 1.86 14.41 3.68
C ALA A 59 2.44 13.29 2.80
N TYR A 60 2.75 12.15 3.41
CA TYR A 60 3.29 10.97 2.74
C TYR A 60 2.59 9.71 3.25
N VAL A 61 2.36 8.76 2.34
CA VAL A 61 1.69 7.49 2.65
C VAL A 61 2.51 6.32 2.10
N PHE A 62 2.77 5.32 2.93
CA PHE A 62 3.26 4.01 2.50
C PHE A 62 2.13 3.00 2.66
N LEU A 63 1.62 2.50 1.54
CA LEU A 63 0.57 1.49 1.53
C LEU A 63 1.19 0.09 1.42
N ALA A 64 1.49 -0.49 2.60
CA ALA A 64 2.01 -1.83 2.77
C ALA A 64 0.97 -2.80 3.36
N ALA A 65 -0.29 -2.35 3.45
CA ALA A 65 -1.40 -3.18 3.87
C ALA A 65 -1.99 -3.91 2.68
N ALA A 66 -2.18 -5.21 2.82
CA ALA A 66 -2.91 -6.04 1.87
C ALA A 66 -3.42 -7.29 2.59
N LYS A 67 -4.52 -7.87 2.09
CA LYS A 67 -4.90 -9.24 2.45
C LYS A 67 -4.03 -10.18 1.62
N VAL A 68 -3.14 -10.89 2.29
CA VAL A 68 -2.21 -11.82 1.65
C VAL A 68 -2.40 -13.24 2.17
N GLY A 69 -2.08 -14.23 1.34
CA GLY A 69 -2.15 -15.63 1.71
C GLY A 69 -1.31 -16.49 0.77
N GLY A 70 -1.09 -17.74 1.16
CA GLY A 70 -0.44 -18.73 0.30
C GLY A 70 -1.34 -19.12 -0.90
N ILE A 71 -0.78 -19.91 -1.82
CA ILE A 71 -1.45 -20.35 -3.06
C ILE A 71 -2.83 -20.98 -2.75
N VAL A 72 -2.89 -21.89 -1.77
CA VAL A 72 -4.11 -22.59 -1.40
C VAL A 72 -5.18 -21.63 -0.87
N ALA A 73 -4.81 -20.68 -0.01
CA ALA A 73 -5.73 -19.69 0.53
C ALA A 73 -6.30 -18.81 -0.60
N ASN A 74 -5.45 -18.36 -1.52
CA ASN A 74 -5.89 -17.58 -2.67
C ASN A 74 -6.85 -18.38 -3.57
N GLN A 75 -6.56 -19.66 -3.86
CA GLN A 75 -7.42 -20.51 -4.68
C GLN A 75 -8.80 -20.76 -4.06
N ASN A 76 -8.88 -20.85 -2.73
CA ASN A 76 -10.14 -21.12 -2.02
C ASN A 76 -11.00 -19.88 -1.77
N ALA A 77 -10.47 -18.66 -1.94
CA ALA A 77 -11.17 -17.41 -1.63
C ALA A 77 -10.84 -16.29 -2.63
N LEU A 78 -10.86 -16.62 -3.93
CA LEU A 78 -10.48 -15.69 -5.01
C LEU A 78 -11.23 -14.35 -4.94
N ALA A 79 -12.56 -14.42 -4.78
CA ALA A 79 -13.40 -13.22 -4.73
C ALA A 79 -13.10 -12.36 -3.51
N ASP A 80 -12.89 -12.97 -2.34
CA ASP A 80 -12.62 -12.24 -1.10
C ASP A 80 -11.25 -11.55 -1.15
N PHE A 81 -10.21 -12.24 -1.68
CA PHE A 81 -8.89 -11.63 -1.83
C PHE A 81 -8.92 -10.46 -2.82
N MET A 82 -9.62 -10.63 -3.94
CA MET A 82 -9.77 -9.56 -4.92
C MET A 82 -10.54 -8.39 -4.32
N TYR A 83 -11.70 -8.64 -3.72
CA TYR A 83 -12.57 -7.61 -3.16
C TYR A 83 -11.87 -6.80 -2.08
N ASP A 84 -11.34 -7.46 -1.04
CA ASP A 84 -10.74 -6.78 0.10
C ASP A 84 -9.53 -5.94 -0.32
N ASN A 85 -8.66 -6.45 -1.20
CA ASN A 85 -7.50 -5.70 -1.68
C ASN A 85 -7.92 -4.51 -2.54
N MET A 86 -8.81 -4.70 -3.51
CA MET A 86 -9.26 -3.59 -4.35
C MET A 86 -9.93 -2.49 -3.54
N VAL A 87 -10.79 -2.84 -2.59
CA VAL A 87 -11.52 -1.85 -1.76
C VAL A 87 -10.54 -1.07 -0.89
N LEU A 88 -9.63 -1.75 -0.17
CA LEU A 88 -8.66 -1.04 0.68
C LEU A 88 -7.73 -0.12 -0.13
N GLU A 89 -7.28 -0.56 -1.29
CA GLU A 89 -6.41 0.22 -2.18
C GLU A 89 -7.13 1.47 -2.70
N MET A 90 -8.34 1.30 -3.24
CA MET A 90 -9.16 2.41 -3.73
C MET A 90 -9.45 3.43 -2.64
N ASN A 91 -9.84 2.98 -1.45
CA ASN A 91 -10.14 3.87 -0.33
C ASN A 91 -8.92 4.71 0.07
N VAL A 92 -7.77 4.06 0.25
CA VAL A 92 -6.54 4.75 0.70
C VAL A 92 -6.00 5.70 -0.37
N ILE A 93 -5.94 5.25 -1.64
CA ILE A 93 -5.42 6.06 -2.74
C ILE A 93 -6.31 7.29 -2.96
N HIS A 94 -7.63 7.09 -3.00
CA HIS A 94 -8.59 8.18 -3.21
C HIS A 94 -8.57 9.18 -2.05
N ALA A 95 -8.62 8.72 -0.80
CA ALA A 95 -8.57 9.59 0.38
C ALA A 95 -7.23 10.35 0.48
N ALA A 96 -6.12 9.73 0.15
CA ALA A 96 -4.81 10.40 0.09
C ALA A 96 -4.81 11.54 -0.93
N TRP A 97 -5.35 11.30 -2.13
CA TRP A 97 -5.47 12.33 -3.17
C TRP A 97 -6.39 13.47 -2.74
N GLN A 98 -7.58 13.18 -2.23
CA GLN A 98 -8.55 14.19 -1.77
C GLN A 98 -7.98 15.10 -0.67
N ASN A 99 -7.12 14.58 0.20
CA ASN A 99 -6.55 15.32 1.33
C ASN A 99 -5.15 15.90 1.05
N GLY A 100 -4.74 15.96 -0.21
CA GLY A 100 -3.52 16.65 -0.62
C GLY A 100 -2.23 15.93 -0.22
N CYS A 101 -2.24 14.61 -0.12
CA CYS A 101 -1.03 13.81 0.05
C CYS A 101 -0.03 14.12 -1.07
N LYS A 102 1.23 14.42 -0.71
CA LYS A 102 2.27 14.81 -1.67
C LYS A 102 2.81 13.62 -2.45
N LYS A 103 2.90 12.48 -1.80
CA LYS A 103 3.35 11.22 -2.42
C LYS A 103 2.77 10.04 -1.66
N LEU A 104 2.24 9.09 -2.42
CA LEU A 104 1.83 7.78 -1.96
C LEU A 104 2.74 6.75 -2.63
N GLU A 105 3.30 5.85 -1.83
CA GLU A 105 4.01 4.65 -2.29
C GLU A 105 3.08 3.44 -2.12
N PHE A 106 2.69 2.86 -3.24
CA PHE A 106 1.92 1.62 -3.28
C PHE A 106 2.85 0.45 -3.59
N LEU A 107 2.85 -0.55 -2.73
CA LEU A 107 3.67 -1.74 -2.90
C LEU A 107 2.93 -2.75 -3.78
N GLY A 108 3.22 -2.69 -5.08
CA GLY A 108 2.68 -3.63 -6.05
C GLY A 108 3.36 -5.01 -6.00
N SER A 109 3.06 -5.83 -6.98
CA SER A 109 3.61 -7.18 -7.10
C SER A 109 4.40 -7.33 -8.40
N SER A 110 5.49 -8.11 -8.36
CA SER A 110 6.21 -8.52 -9.58
C SER A 110 5.35 -9.39 -10.50
N CYS A 111 4.25 -9.95 -9.98
CA CYS A 111 3.31 -10.76 -10.78
C CYS A 111 2.54 -9.95 -11.84
N ILE A 112 2.62 -8.62 -11.83
CA ILE A 112 2.07 -7.77 -12.89
C ILE A 112 2.87 -7.84 -14.20
N TYR A 113 4.13 -8.32 -14.13
CA TYR A 113 4.97 -8.48 -15.30
C TYR A 113 4.70 -9.81 -16.03
N PRO A 114 4.85 -9.85 -17.34
CA PRO A 114 4.72 -11.08 -18.11
C PRO A 114 5.68 -12.17 -17.62
N ARG A 115 5.24 -13.44 -17.62
CA ARG A 115 6.05 -14.58 -17.20
C ARG A 115 7.40 -14.66 -17.93
N MET A 116 7.41 -14.30 -19.22
CA MET A 116 8.60 -14.36 -20.08
C MET A 116 9.32 -13.02 -20.21
N ALA A 117 9.08 -12.08 -19.30
CA ALA A 117 9.77 -10.80 -19.31
C ALA A 117 11.30 -11.00 -19.24
N PRO A 118 12.09 -10.25 -20.03
CA PRO A 118 13.55 -10.30 -19.95
C PRO A 118 14.07 -9.98 -18.56
N GLN A 119 15.18 -10.61 -18.17
CA GLN A 119 15.86 -10.34 -16.90
C GLN A 119 17.13 -9.50 -17.11
N PRO A 120 17.31 -8.40 -16.35
CA PRO A 120 16.39 -7.82 -15.34
C PRO A 120 15.15 -7.21 -15.98
N MET A 121 14.00 -7.36 -15.29
CA MET A 121 12.73 -6.81 -15.77
C MET A 121 12.77 -5.28 -15.79
N LYS A 122 12.36 -4.69 -16.92
CA LYS A 122 12.21 -3.23 -17.06
C LYS A 122 10.73 -2.85 -17.02
N GLU A 123 10.44 -1.64 -16.56
CA GLU A 123 9.06 -1.11 -16.52
C GLU A 123 8.38 -1.15 -17.92
N SER A 124 9.15 -0.99 -18.99
CA SER A 124 8.65 -1.08 -20.35
C SER A 124 8.09 -2.46 -20.75
N CYS A 125 8.36 -3.51 -19.98
CA CYS A 125 7.80 -4.84 -20.18
C CYS A 125 6.37 -4.96 -19.59
N LEU A 126 5.93 -3.99 -18.82
CA LEU A 126 4.57 -3.97 -18.26
C LEU A 126 3.56 -3.83 -19.39
N LEU A 127 2.51 -4.65 -19.35
CA LEU A 127 1.46 -4.68 -20.40
C LEU A 127 1.94 -5.09 -21.80
N ASP A 128 3.11 -5.68 -21.96
CA ASP A 128 3.53 -6.23 -23.24
C ASP A 128 2.68 -7.46 -23.59
N ARG A 129 1.70 -7.26 -24.49
CA ARG A 129 0.74 -8.29 -24.92
C ARG A 129 1.38 -9.49 -25.61
N LYS A 130 2.61 -9.38 -26.09
CA LYS A 130 3.34 -10.49 -26.76
C LYS A 130 3.72 -11.62 -25.80
N SER A 131 3.58 -11.40 -24.49
CA SER A 131 3.98 -12.35 -23.46
C SER A 131 2.79 -13.00 -22.72
N VAL A 132 1.57 -12.82 -23.17
CA VAL A 132 0.34 -13.33 -22.54
C VAL A 132 -0.23 -14.51 -23.33
N VAL A 133 0.60 -15.50 -23.66
CA VAL A 133 0.12 -16.80 -24.18
C VAL A 133 0.81 -17.92 -23.43
#